data_447abfc62a704a4bb74aeea5036e0893
#
_entry.id   447abfc62a704a4bb74aeea5036e0893
#
_cell.length_a   1.000
_cell.length_b   1.000
_cell.length_c   1.000
_cell.angle_alpha   90.00
_cell.angle_beta   90.00
_cell.angle_gamma   90.00
#
_symmetry.space_group_name_H-M   'P 1'
#
loop_
_entity.id
_entity.type
_entity.pdbx_description
1 polymer ?
#
loop_
_entity_poly.entity_id
_entity_poly.type
_entity_poly.pdbx_seq_one_letter_code
_entity_poly.pdbx_strand_id
1 'polypeptide(L)'
;GKINPGVTDPTPVSLTIGEDDTLETLSERLYEDGIVADAGVFRWYVERNGGLEPTPGFYQLVPGDHMGNVLGRLRTPPARTFTQVTFPEGFTVDQMAARLDAQVVRMTADRFRTAATSGELRSPFQPPGVTSLEGLLFPDTYQVSNSESEAQVVERMIALMERVARQENLEARAAELGMTPYEVFIIASMIEREAKLDEDRPKIAAVIRNRLFVGMPLQIDATLYYQQDPDTPFSVLRQIDTPYNTYMYTGLPPTPIANPGRASIRAALNPAPPPPSGDPVCQELDDPTRCFYFYYV
;
A
#
# COMPACT_ATOMS: atom_id res chain seq x y z
N GLY A 1 -1.95 36.13 -7.38
CA GLY A 1 -1.19 35.24 -6.49
C GLY A 1 -1.92 33.94 -6.36
N LYS A 2 -1.24 32.80 -6.51
CA LYS A 2 -1.84 31.45 -6.27
C LYS A 2 -1.96 31.26 -4.77
N ILE A 3 -3.05 31.72 -4.20
CA ILE A 3 -3.57 31.31 -2.92
C ILE A 3 -4.20 29.93 -3.13
N ASN A 4 -4.13 29.02 -2.15
CA ASN A 4 -4.79 27.71 -2.24
C ASN A 4 -6.19 27.86 -2.87
N PRO A 5 -6.58 26.95 -3.77
CA PRO A 5 -7.76 27.13 -4.64
C PRO A 5 -9.10 27.09 -3.90
N GLY A 6 -9.10 26.90 -2.59
CA GLY A 6 -10.28 26.69 -1.75
C GLY A 6 -10.56 25.22 -1.53
N VAL A 7 -11.25 24.93 -0.44
CA VAL A 7 -11.60 23.55 -0.04
C VAL A 7 -12.65 23.01 -1.01
N THR A 8 -12.29 22.01 -1.78
CA THR A 8 -13.20 21.25 -2.65
C THR A 8 -13.73 20.01 -1.95
N ASP A 9 -12.92 19.42 -1.05
CA ASP A 9 -13.28 18.30 -0.17
C ASP A 9 -12.84 18.65 1.25
N PRO A 10 -13.75 18.75 2.22
CA PRO A 10 -13.44 19.09 3.61
C PRO A 10 -12.85 17.90 4.40
N THR A 11 -12.67 16.73 3.78
CA THR A 11 -12.14 15.54 4.45
C THR A 11 -10.69 15.79 4.89
N PRO A 12 -10.37 15.72 6.20
CA PRO A 12 -9.01 15.93 6.66
C PRO A 12 -8.08 14.83 6.17
N VAL A 13 -6.88 15.21 5.75
CA VAL A 13 -5.77 14.32 5.44
C VAL A 13 -4.81 14.29 6.61
N SER A 14 -4.35 13.11 6.96
CA SER A 14 -3.38 12.88 8.01
C SER A 14 -1.96 13.12 7.52
N LEU A 15 -1.22 13.96 8.24
CA LEU A 15 0.19 14.22 8.00
C LEU A 15 1.01 13.84 9.23
N THR A 16 2.04 13.02 9.07
CA THR A 16 3.02 12.73 10.13
C THR A 16 4.25 13.60 9.94
N ILE A 17 4.66 14.34 10.99
CA ILE A 17 5.94 15.07 11.01
C ILE A 17 6.90 14.27 11.88
N GLY A 18 8.04 13.87 11.34
CA GLY A 18 9.13 13.17 12.03
C GLY A 18 10.10 14.13 12.73
N GLU A 19 11.03 13.58 13.51
CA GLU A 19 12.05 14.37 14.22
C GLU A 19 13.06 15.04 13.27
N ASP A 20 13.29 14.43 12.08
CA ASP A 20 14.23 14.91 11.08
C ASP A 20 13.58 15.82 10.00
N ASP A 21 12.27 16.08 10.12
CA ASP A 21 11.57 16.90 9.13
C ASP A 21 11.95 18.37 9.24
N THR A 22 12.33 18.93 8.10
CA THR A 22 12.59 20.37 7.95
C THR A 22 11.38 21.07 7.31
N LEU A 23 11.35 22.40 7.35
CA LEU A 23 10.34 23.18 6.63
C LEU A 23 10.35 22.87 5.12
N GLU A 24 11.52 22.54 4.55
CA GLU A 24 11.66 22.19 3.15
C GLU A 24 10.98 20.85 2.85
N THR A 25 11.36 19.77 3.54
CA THR A 25 10.77 18.44 3.35
C THR A 25 9.27 18.44 3.64
N LEU A 26 8.85 19.14 4.69
CA LEU A 26 7.44 19.29 5.04
C LEU A 26 6.65 19.99 3.93
N SER A 27 7.19 21.07 3.35
CA SER A 27 6.49 21.83 2.31
C SER A 27 6.30 21.02 1.03
N GLU A 28 7.27 20.21 0.62
CA GLU A 28 7.16 19.31 -0.53
C GLU A 28 6.06 18.25 -0.28
N ARG A 29 6.04 17.63 0.90
CA ARG A 29 4.99 16.67 1.24
C ARG A 29 3.60 17.29 1.28
N LEU A 30 3.46 18.50 1.84
CA LEU A 30 2.20 19.23 1.83
C LEU A 30 1.68 19.49 0.41
N TYR A 31 2.60 19.72 -0.53
CA TYR A 31 2.27 19.88 -1.95
C TYR A 31 1.89 18.54 -2.60
N GLU A 32 2.68 17.49 -2.37
CA GLU A 32 2.42 16.13 -2.87
C GLU A 32 1.06 15.58 -2.38
N ASP A 33 0.72 15.89 -1.13
CA ASP A 33 -0.54 15.51 -0.50
C ASP A 33 -1.73 16.42 -0.90
N GLY A 34 -1.48 17.42 -1.76
CA GLY A 34 -2.52 18.35 -2.22
C GLY A 34 -3.05 19.30 -1.14
N ILE A 35 -2.38 19.39 0.01
CA ILE A 35 -2.77 20.28 1.11
C ILE A 35 -2.48 21.73 0.75
N VAL A 36 -1.35 21.98 0.08
CA VAL A 36 -1.00 23.29 -0.48
C VAL A 36 -0.81 23.20 -1.99
N ALA A 37 -1.09 24.29 -2.70
CA ALA A 37 -1.01 24.36 -4.15
C ALA A 37 0.41 24.51 -4.70
N ASP A 38 1.38 24.90 -3.86
CA ASP A 38 2.78 25.13 -4.24
C ASP A 38 3.65 25.16 -2.98
N ALA A 39 4.67 24.30 -2.93
CA ALA A 39 5.57 24.18 -1.79
C ALA A 39 6.41 25.45 -1.56
N GLY A 40 6.91 26.09 -2.63
CA GLY A 40 7.71 27.31 -2.55
C GLY A 40 6.91 28.51 -2.06
N VAL A 41 5.67 28.64 -2.52
CA VAL A 41 4.75 29.69 -2.06
C VAL A 41 4.40 29.48 -0.59
N PHE A 42 4.24 28.23 -0.15
CA PHE A 42 3.97 27.92 1.26
C PHE A 42 5.20 28.27 2.13
N ARG A 43 6.42 27.90 1.74
CA ARG A 43 7.66 28.29 2.45
C ARG A 43 7.78 29.80 2.58
N TRP A 44 7.62 30.51 1.47
CA TRP A 44 7.63 31.98 1.48
C TRP A 44 6.58 32.58 2.44
N TYR A 45 5.36 31.99 2.45
CA TYR A 45 4.29 32.43 3.35
C TYR A 45 4.67 32.20 4.83
N VAL A 46 5.21 31.03 5.15
CA VAL A 46 5.67 30.66 6.49
C VAL A 46 6.74 31.63 6.99
N GLU A 47 7.76 31.92 6.18
CA GLU A 47 8.85 32.84 6.52
C GLU A 47 8.33 34.26 6.84
N ARG A 48 7.38 34.76 6.04
CA ARG A 48 6.79 36.08 6.24
C ARG A 48 5.84 36.17 7.44
N ASN A 49 5.36 35.05 7.92
CA ASN A 49 4.44 34.99 9.06
C ASN A 49 5.11 34.45 10.33
N GLY A 50 6.43 34.60 10.48
CA GLY A 50 7.15 34.31 11.71
C GLY A 50 7.78 32.91 11.78
N GLY A 51 7.93 32.25 10.63
CA GLY A 51 8.59 30.94 10.55
C GLY A 51 7.74 29.78 11.07
N LEU A 52 8.25 28.57 10.91
CA LEU A 52 7.70 27.35 11.48
C LEU A 52 8.90 26.42 11.80
N GLU A 53 9.02 26.03 13.05
CA GLU A 53 9.79 24.87 13.45
C GLU A 53 8.85 23.64 13.42
N PRO A 54 9.03 22.69 12.48
CA PRO A 54 8.18 21.51 12.45
C PRO A 54 8.29 20.75 13.77
N THR A 55 7.15 20.58 14.44
CA THR A 55 7.11 19.78 15.68
C THR A 55 6.68 18.38 15.32
N PRO A 56 7.47 17.34 15.70
CA PRO A 56 7.09 15.96 15.46
C PRO A 56 5.71 15.64 16.03
N GLY A 57 4.91 14.94 15.22
CA GLY A 57 3.57 14.58 15.62
C GLY A 57 2.63 14.33 14.46
N PHE A 58 1.38 14.07 14.84
CA PHE A 58 0.32 13.74 13.90
C PHE A 58 -0.62 14.94 13.74
N TYR A 59 -0.78 15.40 12.51
CA TYR A 59 -1.59 16.56 12.16
C TYR A 59 -2.74 16.16 11.23
N GLN A 60 -3.91 16.74 11.48
CA GLN A 60 -5.08 16.66 10.59
C GLN A 60 -5.17 17.96 9.80
N LEU A 61 -4.98 17.89 8.49
CA LEU A 61 -5.01 19.05 7.60
C LEU A 61 -6.05 18.84 6.50
N VAL A 62 -6.69 19.94 6.08
CA VAL A 62 -7.69 19.87 5.01
C VAL A 62 -7.05 20.32 3.69
N PRO A 63 -7.12 19.48 2.63
CA PRO A 63 -6.59 19.84 1.32
C PRO A 63 -7.22 21.13 0.78
N GLY A 64 -6.39 22.04 0.26
CA GLY A 64 -6.85 23.31 -0.28
C GLY A 64 -7.27 24.37 0.75
N ASP A 65 -7.17 24.09 2.06
CA ASP A 65 -7.49 25.08 3.09
C ASP A 65 -6.56 26.30 3.01
N HIS A 66 -7.01 27.43 3.55
CA HIS A 66 -6.24 28.65 3.56
C HIS A 66 -4.87 28.45 4.23
N MET A 67 -3.78 28.95 3.62
CA MET A 67 -2.41 28.76 4.14
C MET A 67 -2.24 29.18 5.60
N GLY A 68 -2.98 30.20 6.04
CA GLY A 68 -2.99 30.62 7.43
C GLY A 68 -3.56 29.57 8.39
N ASN A 69 -4.58 28.84 7.97
CA ASN A 69 -5.16 27.76 8.74
C ASN A 69 -4.21 26.56 8.78
N VAL A 70 -3.61 26.21 7.66
CA VAL A 70 -2.58 25.15 7.60
C VAL A 70 -1.42 25.50 8.52
N LEU A 71 -0.87 26.71 8.44
CA LEU A 71 0.21 27.18 9.31
C LEU A 71 -0.21 27.19 10.79
N GLY A 72 -1.42 27.67 11.09
CA GLY A 72 -1.96 27.69 12.45
C GLY A 72 -2.06 26.29 13.06
N ARG A 73 -2.50 25.30 12.30
CA ARG A 73 -2.56 23.90 12.72
C ARG A 73 -1.17 23.31 12.94
N LEU A 74 -0.21 23.59 12.05
CA LEU A 74 1.17 23.11 12.17
C LEU A 74 1.91 23.73 13.35
N ARG A 75 1.53 24.92 13.79
CA ARG A 75 2.07 25.61 14.99
C ARG A 75 1.44 25.15 16.29
N THR A 76 0.30 24.47 16.23
CA THR A 76 -0.34 23.89 17.40
C THR A 76 0.19 22.47 17.55
N PRO A 77 1.12 22.20 18.49
CA PRO A 77 1.65 20.86 18.67
C PRO A 77 0.49 19.89 18.93
N PRO A 78 0.46 18.74 18.28
CA PRO A 78 -0.52 17.72 18.63
C PRO A 78 -0.32 17.34 20.10
N ALA A 79 -1.41 17.03 20.77
CA ALA A 79 -1.33 16.53 22.14
C ALA A 79 -0.32 15.37 22.16
N ARG A 80 0.72 15.43 23.02
CA ARG A 80 1.84 14.48 23.11
C ARG A 80 1.44 13.05 23.54
N THR A 81 0.21 12.64 23.25
CA THR A 81 -0.38 11.36 23.64
C THR A 81 -0.68 10.53 22.40
N PHE A 82 0.38 10.04 21.77
CA PHE A 82 0.27 9.06 20.68
C PHE A 82 1.25 7.90 20.91
N THR A 83 0.90 6.74 20.38
CA THR A 83 1.79 5.60 20.25
C THR A 83 2.18 5.46 18.78
N GLN A 84 3.46 5.34 18.49
CA GLN A 84 3.95 5.08 17.16
C GLN A 84 3.86 3.57 16.87
N VAL A 85 3.13 3.20 15.82
CA VAL A 85 2.94 1.79 15.42
C VAL A 85 3.41 1.62 13.98
N THR A 86 4.42 0.80 13.77
CA THR A 86 4.92 0.44 12.44
C THR A 86 4.29 -0.86 11.98
N PHE A 87 3.64 -0.83 10.82
CA PHE A 87 3.13 -2.01 10.12
C PHE A 87 4.06 -2.30 8.94
N PRO A 88 4.90 -3.35 9.02
CA PRO A 88 5.77 -3.75 7.91
C PRO A 88 4.99 -4.10 6.65
N GLU A 89 5.63 -3.89 5.49
CA GLU A 89 5.16 -4.40 4.22
C GLU A 89 5.00 -5.94 4.28
N GLY A 90 4.00 -6.46 3.60
CA GLY A 90 3.71 -7.89 3.59
C GLY A 90 2.98 -8.43 4.82
N PHE A 91 2.59 -7.58 5.79
CA PHE A 91 1.72 -8.00 6.88
C PHE A 91 0.30 -8.27 6.37
N THR A 92 -0.34 -9.32 6.91
CA THR A 92 -1.77 -9.55 6.76
C THR A 92 -2.57 -8.67 7.72
N VAL A 93 -3.87 -8.54 7.50
CA VAL A 93 -4.80 -7.87 8.43
C VAL A 93 -4.67 -8.44 9.83
N ASP A 94 -4.55 -9.76 9.98
CA ASP A 94 -4.37 -10.42 11.29
C ASP A 94 -3.06 -10.03 11.97
N GLN A 95 -1.97 -9.94 11.23
CA GLN A 95 -0.67 -9.51 11.76
C GLN A 95 -0.67 -8.03 12.15
N MET A 96 -1.36 -7.18 11.36
CA MET A 96 -1.56 -5.78 11.70
C MET A 96 -2.40 -5.62 12.98
N ALA A 97 -3.49 -6.39 13.08
CA ALA A 97 -4.34 -6.40 14.26
C ALA A 97 -3.57 -6.80 15.52
N ALA A 98 -2.80 -7.89 15.46
CA ALA A 98 -1.97 -8.35 16.58
C ALA A 98 -0.88 -7.32 16.95
N ARG A 99 -0.28 -6.65 15.96
CA ARG A 99 0.72 -5.60 16.18
C ARG A 99 0.12 -4.40 16.93
N LEU A 100 -1.07 -3.95 16.52
CA LEU A 100 -1.76 -2.83 17.14
C LEU A 100 -2.12 -3.14 18.60
N ASP A 101 -2.71 -4.31 18.85
CA ASP A 101 -3.06 -4.81 20.20
C ASP A 101 -1.84 -4.85 21.13
N ALA A 102 -0.71 -5.36 20.63
CA ALA A 102 0.52 -5.46 21.41
C ALA A 102 1.16 -4.10 21.77
N GLN A 103 0.93 -3.06 20.94
CA GLN A 103 1.61 -1.77 21.11
C GLN A 103 0.71 -0.66 21.66
N VAL A 104 -0.60 -0.77 21.52
CA VAL A 104 -1.56 0.26 21.97
C VAL A 104 -2.55 -0.35 22.97
N VAL A 105 -2.24 -0.22 24.25
CA VAL A 105 -2.94 -0.88 25.39
C VAL A 105 -4.48 -0.78 25.36
N ARG A 106 -5.04 0.29 24.80
CA ARG A 106 -6.51 0.49 24.74
C ARG A 106 -7.18 -0.08 23.48
N MET A 107 -6.39 -0.54 22.51
CA MET A 107 -6.87 -1.12 21.26
C MET A 107 -6.81 -2.64 21.31
N THR A 108 -7.67 -3.28 20.55
CA THR A 108 -7.73 -4.76 20.50
C THR A 108 -7.65 -5.28 19.08
N ALA A 109 -6.98 -6.43 18.91
CA ALA A 109 -6.90 -7.11 17.63
C ALA A 109 -8.28 -7.40 17.02
N ASP A 110 -9.25 -7.78 17.85
CA ASP A 110 -10.60 -8.12 17.39
C ASP A 110 -11.35 -6.91 16.82
N ARG A 111 -11.24 -5.74 17.44
CA ARG A 111 -11.88 -4.51 16.92
C ARG A 111 -11.23 -4.05 15.62
N PHE A 112 -9.89 -4.11 15.54
CA PHE A 112 -9.18 -3.79 14.30
C PHE A 112 -9.59 -4.75 13.18
N ARG A 113 -9.60 -6.05 13.46
CA ARG A 113 -10.02 -7.09 12.51
C ARG A 113 -11.47 -6.87 12.05
N THR A 114 -12.38 -6.57 12.98
CA THR A 114 -13.77 -6.26 12.66
C THR A 114 -13.86 -5.04 11.74
N ALA A 115 -13.16 -3.94 12.05
CA ALA A 115 -13.15 -2.75 11.21
C ALA A 115 -12.62 -3.05 9.79
N ALA A 116 -11.62 -3.94 9.67
CA ALA A 116 -11.00 -4.30 8.40
C ALA A 116 -11.77 -5.36 7.59
N THR A 117 -12.75 -6.08 8.17
CA THR A 117 -13.39 -7.22 7.48
C THR A 117 -14.92 -7.21 7.47
N SER A 118 -15.57 -6.35 8.26
CA SER A 118 -17.03 -6.28 8.33
C SER A 118 -17.70 -5.75 7.05
N GLY A 119 -16.96 -4.99 6.24
CA GLY A 119 -17.50 -4.29 5.07
C GLY A 119 -18.17 -2.94 5.40
N GLU A 120 -18.13 -2.48 6.66
CA GLU A 120 -18.55 -1.13 7.05
C GLU A 120 -17.61 -0.07 6.46
N LEU A 121 -16.30 -0.31 6.55
CA LEU A 121 -15.29 0.47 5.86
C LEU A 121 -14.98 -0.16 4.50
N ARG A 122 -14.82 0.68 3.49
CA ARG A 122 -14.57 0.21 2.13
C ARG A 122 -13.50 1.03 1.43
N SER A 123 -12.70 0.35 0.64
CA SER A 123 -11.82 0.99 -0.35
C SER A 123 -12.57 1.10 -1.69
N PRO A 124 -12.36 2.16 -2.48
CA PRO A 124 -12.92 2.30 -3.83
C PRO A 124 -12.43 1.19 -4.78
N PHE A 125 -11.30 0.54 -4.48
CA PHE A 125 -10.74 -0.55 -5.27
C PHE A 125 -11.35 -1.92 -4.96
N GLN A 126 -12.18 -2.01 -3.92
CA GLN A 126 -12.76 -3.26 -3.44
C GLN A 126 -13.97 -3.65 -4.31
N PRO A 127 -13.99 -4.85 -4.92
CA PRO A 127 -15.11 -5.27 -5.74
C PRO A 127 -16.39 -5.50 -4.91
N PRO A 128 -17.57 -5.46 -5.54
CA PRO A 128 -18.81 -5.81 -4.88
C PRO A 128 -18.76 -7.23 -4.27
N GLY A 129 -19.31 -7.36 -3.05
CA GLY A 129 -19.35 -8.64 -2.34
C GLY A 129 -18.11 -9.01 -1.55
N VAL A 130 -16.97 -8.38 -1.80
CA VAL A 130 -15.78 -8.52 -0.96
C VAL A 130 -15.89 -7.55 0.22
N THR A 131 -15.76 -8.05 1.45
CA THR A 131 -15.83 -7.24 2.67
C THR A 131 -14.46 -7.02 3.30
N SER A 132 -13.50 -7.93 3.09
CA SER A 132 -12.15 -7.83 3.63
C SER A 132 -11.35 -6.73 2.94
N LEU A 133 -10.61 -5.96 3.73
CA LEU A 133 -9.64 -4.96 3.29
C LEU A 133 -8.21 -5.54 3.18
N GLU A 134 -8.06 -6.87 3.17
CA GLU A 134 -6.75 -7.48 2.93
C GLU A 134 -6.15 -6.99 1.62
N GLY A 135 -4.89 -6.53 1.69
CA GLY A 135 -4.17 -5.94 0.57
C GLY A 135 -4.50 -4.46 0.27
N LEU A 136 -5.43 -3.86 1.02
CA LEU A 136 -5.92 -2.49 0.82
C LEU A 136 -5.60 -1.54 1.98
N LEU A 137 -4.84 -2.01 2.98
CA LEU A 137 -4.35 -1.22 4.11
C LEU A 137 -2.86 -0.91 3.90
N PHE A 138 -2.50 0.35 3.63
CA PHE A 138 -1.10 0.66 3.32
C PHE A 138 -0.19 0.45 4.53
N PRO A 139 0.89 -0.34 4.39
CA PRO A 139 1.88 -0.54 5.44
C PRO A 139 2.76 0.71 5.59
N ASP A 140 2.82 1.26 6.81
CA ASP A 140 3.61 2.44 7.14
C ASP A 140 3.75 2.56 8.67
N THR A 141 4.39 3.61 9.13
CA THR A 141 4.45 3.98 10.53
C THR A 141 3.37 5.01 10.86
N TYR A 142 2.43 4.62 11.72
CA TYR A 142 1.30 5.43 12.12
C TYR A 142 1.44 5.93 13.55
N GLN A 143 1.22 7.22 13.75
CA GLN A 143 1.03 7.75 15.09
C GLN A 143 -0.44 7.60 15.48
N VAL A 144 -0.70 6.75 16.46
CA VAL A 144 -2.04 6.43 16.95
C VAL A 144 -2.31 7.24 18.20
N SER A 145 -3.25 8.18 18.11
CA SER A 145 -3.58 9.07 19.22
C SER A 145 -4.42 8.35 20.28
N ASN A 146 -4.36 8.82 21.54
CA ASN A 146 -5.12 8.22 22.64
C ASN A 146 -6.66 8.34 22.50
N SER A 147 -7.14 9.20 21.61
CA SER A 147 -8.58 9.36 21.31
C SER A 147 -9.04 8.62 20.05
N GLU A 148 -8.12 8.03 19.29
CA GLU A 148 -8.42 7.39 18.02
C GLU A 148 -8.93 5.96 18.24
N SER A 149 -9.92 5.54 17.47
CA SER A 149 -10.43 4.15 17.45
C SER A 149 -9.68 3.28 16.43
N GLU A 150 -9.81 1.97 16.53
CA GLU A 150 -9.28 1.01 15.58
C GLU A 150 -9.83 1.26 14.16
N ALA A 151 -11.10 1.61 14.06
CA ALA A 151 -11.74 1.95 12.77
C ALA A 151 -11.09 3.19 12.13
N GLN A 152 -10.79 4.22 12.90
CA GLN A 152 -10.11 5.42 12.40
C GLN A 152 -8.67 5.12 11.94
N VAL A 153 -7.96 4.21 12.60
CA VAL A 153 -6.65 3.74 12.12
C VAL A 153 -6.81 3.05 10.76
N VAL A 154 -7.79 2.15 10.63
CA VAL A 154 -8.09 1.45 9.36
C VAL A 154 -8.46 2.44 8.26
N GLU A 155 -9.32 3.44 8.53
CA GLU A 155 -9.67 4.50 7.56
C GLU A 155 -8.43 5.24 7.03
N ARG A 156 -7.48 5.56 7.92
CA ARG A 156 -6.23 6.21 7.51
C ARG A 156 -5.35 5.32 6.65
N MET A 157 -5.32 4.01 6.95
CA MET A 157 -4.56 3.04 6.15
C MET A 157 -5.16 2.89 4.75
N ILE A 158 -6.51 2.88 4.64
CA ILE A 158 -7.22 2.92 3.34
C ILE A 158 -6.87 4.21 2.59
N ALA A 159 -7.01 5.37 3.23
CA ALA A 159 -6.76 6.66 2.60
C ALA A 159 -5.32 6.79 2.09
N LEU A 160 -4.34 6.24 2.83
CA LEU A 160 -2.95 6.22 2.38
C LEU A 160 -2.75 5.27 1.19
N MET A 161 -3.38 4.08 1.19
CA MET A 161 -3.37 3.18 0.04
C MET A 161 -3.94 3.83 -1.22
N GLU A 162 -5.06 4.54 -1.10
CA GLU A 162 -5.67 5.29 -2.22
C GLU A 162 -4.74 6.38 -2.76
N ARG A 163 -4.05 7.09 -1.87
CA ARG A 163 -3.08 8.12 -2.26
C ARG A 163 -1.92 7.50 -3.03
N VAL A 164 -1.34 6.42 -2.51
CA VAL A 164 -0.26 5.70 -3.18
C VAL A 164 -0.72 5.18 -4.54
N ALA A 165 -1.91 4.59 -4.61
CA ALA A 165 -2.50 4.12 -5.86
C ALA A 165 -2.64 5.23 -6.92
N ARG A 166 -3.12 6.41 -6.51
CA ARG A 166 -3.20 7.59 -7.41
C ARG A 166 -1.83 8.05 -7.88
N GLN A 167 -0.82 8.08 -7.01
CA GLN A 167 0.55 8.47 -7.36
C GLN A 167 1.20 7.48 -8.35
N GLU A 168 0.86 6.20 -8.27
CA GLU A 168 1.32 5.17 -9.22
C GLU A 168 0.44 5.07 -10.48
N ASN A 169 -0.58 5.96 -10.65
CA ASN A 169 -1.55 5.93 -11.76
C ASN A 169 -2.23 4.56 -11.92
N LEU A 170 -2.58 3.93 -10.79
CA LEU A 170 -3.01 2.54 -10.71
C LEU A 170 -4.17 2.21 -11.66
N GLU A 171 -5.24 3.03 -11.70
CA GLU A 171 -6.43 2.75 -12.52
C GLU A 171 -6.09 2.76 -14.03
N ALA A 172 -5.36 3.79 -14.50
CA ALA A 172 -4.98 3.90 -15.91
C ALA A 172 -4.04 2.76 -16.32
N ARG A 173 -3.02 2.47 -15.49
CA ARG A 173 -2.07 1.40 -15.76
C ARG A 173 -2.70 0.01 -15.70
N ALA A 174 -3.60 -0.24 -14.74
CA ALA A 174 -4.36 -1.48 -14.68
C ALA A 174 -5.19 -1.69 -15.96
N ALA A 175 -5.88 -0.66 -16.43
CA ALA A 175 -6.67 -0.73 -17.67
C ALA A 175 -5.79 -1.02 -18.89
N GLU A 176 -4.60 -0.41 -19.02
CA GLU A 176 -3.63 -0.72 -20.09
C GLU A 176 -3.16 -2.18 -20.05
N LEU A 177 -3.09 -2.77 -18.87
CA LEU A 177 -2.72 -4.16 -18.66
C LEU A 177 -3.89 -5.13 -18.82
N GLY A 178 -5.12 -4.63 -19.02
CA GLY A 178 -6.34 -5.43 -19.09
C GLY A 178 -6.78 -6.00 -17.74
N MET A 179 -6.44 -5.34 -16.64
CA MET A 179 -6.74 -5.76 -15.27
C MET A 179 -7.61 -4.74 -14.54
N THR A 180 -8.31 -5.19 -13.52
CA THR A 180 -8.95 -4.33 -12.53
C THR A 180 -7.92 -3.83 -11.50
N PRO A 181 -8.14 -2.68 -10.84
CA PRO A 181 -7.32 -2.24 -9.71
C PRO A 181 -7.14 -3.31 -8.62
N TYR A 182 -8.19 -4.08 -8.33
CA TYR A 182 -8.14 -5.12 -7.30
C TYR A 182 -7.23 -6.29 -7.68
N GLU A 183 -7.24 -6.72 -8.95
CA GLU A 183 -6.32 -7.75 -9.46
C GLU A 183 -4.86 -7.29 -9.36
N VAL A 184 -4.58 -5.99 -9.54
CA VAL A 184 -3.24 -5.44 -9.32
C VAL A 184 -2.82 -5.60 -7.86
N PHE A 185 -3.70 -5.35 -6.87
CA PHE A 185 -3.39 -5.58 -5.46
C PHE A 185 -3.18 -7.05 -5.13
N ILE A 186 -3.94 -7.96 -5.75
CA ILE A 186 -3.71 -9.40 -5.60
C ILE A 186 -2.30 -9.77 -6.08
N ILE A 187 -1.92 -9.32 -7.27
CA ILE A 187 -0.58 -9.58 -7.83
C ILE A 187 0.49 -8.92 -6.96
N ALA A 188 0.31 -7.66 -6.56
CA ALA A 188 1.26 -6.95 -5.72
C ALA A 188 1.48 -7.66 -4.36
N SER A 189 0.44 -8.24 -3.76
CA SER A 189 0.54 -8.99 -2.52
C SER A 189 1.38 -10.27 -2.66
N MET A 190 1.26 -10.94 -3.80
CA MET A 190 2.08 -12.11 -4.12
C MET A 190 3.54 -11.72 -4.36
N ILE A 191 3.79 -10.66 -5.15
CA ILE A 191 5.14 -10.11 -5.36
C ILE A 191 5.79 -9.74 -4.02
N GLU A 192 5.04 -9.10 -3.12
CA GLU A 192 5.53 -8.69 -1.79
C GLU A 192 6.03 -9.87 -0.97
N ARG A 193 5.37 -10.99 -1.08
CA ARG A 193 5.69 -12.20 -0.31
C ARG A 193 6.77 -13.07 -0.94
N GLU A 194 7.02 -12.93 -2.25
CA GLU A 194 8.00 -13.71 -3.01
C GLU A 194 9.35 -13.00 -3.16
N ALA A 195 9.33 -11.67 -3.37
CA ALA A 195 10.53 -10.90 -3.68
C ALA A 195 11.46 -10.80 -2.47
N LYS A 196 12.70 -11.20 -2.64
CA LYS A 196 13.79 -10.98 -1.67
C LYS A 196 14.58 -9.71 -1.99
N LEU A 197 14.69 -9.36 -3.28
CA LEU A 197 15.35 -8.17 -3.76
C LEU A 197 14.37 -7.30 -4.57
N ASP A 198 14.51 -6.00 -4.48
CA ASP A 198 13.63 -5.07 -5.21
C ASP A 198 13.73 -5.22 -6.73
N GLU A 199 14.90 -5.57 -7.24
CA GLU A 199 15.16 -5.81 -8.68
C GLU A 199 14.44 -7.04 -9.25
N ASP A 200 14.00 -7.96 -8.40
CA ASP A 200 13.29 -9.17 -8.84
C ASP A 200 11.77 -8.94 -8.94
N ARG A 201 11.23 -7.94 -8.25
CA ARG A 201 9.78 -7.64 -8.24
C ARG A 201 9.19 -7.50 -9.65
N PRO A 202 9.78 -6.75 -10.62
CA PRO A 202 9.24 -6.68 -11.98
C PRO A 202 9.31 -8.00 -12.76
N LYS A 203 10.32 -8.84 -12.49
CA LYS A 203 10.45 -10.17 -13.12
C LYS A 203 9.38 -11.12 -12.58
N ILE A 204 9.15 -11.12 -11.26
CA ILE A 204 8.07 -11.90 -10.62
C ILE A 204 6.72 -11.47 -11.19
N ALA A 205 6.48 -10.17 -11.34
CA ALA A 205 5.28 -9.65 -11.99
C ALA A 205 5.11 -10.19 -13.42
N ALA A 206 6.20 -10.24 -14.20
CA ALA A 206 6.19 -10.79 -15.55
C ALA A 206 5.87 -12.30 -15.57
N VAL A 207 6.45 -13.09 -14.63
CA VAL A 207 6.13 -14.53 -14.49
C VAL A 207 4.66 -14.73 -14.20
N ILE A 208 4.11 -14.00 -13.22
CA ILE A 208 2.69 -14.10 -12.85
C ILE A 208 1.80 -13.82 -14.06
N ARG A 209 2.05 -12.71 -14.76
CA ARG A 209 1.26 -12.32 -15.94
C ARG A 209 1.35 -13.32 -17.07
N ASN A 210 2.54 -13.83 -17.38
CA ASN A 210 2.74 -14.80 -18.45
C ASN A 210 2.02 -16.11 -18.13
N ARG A 211 2.08 -16.59 -16.87
CA ARG A 211 1.35 -17.79 -16.44
C ARG A 211 -0.17 -17.59 -16.53
N LEU A 212 -0.68 -16.44 -16.08
CA LEU A 212 -2.11 -16.09 -16.22
C LEU A 212 -2.54 -16.09 -17.69
N PHE A 213 -1.74 -15.49 -18.58
CA PHE A 213 -2.06 -15.38 -20.00
C PHE A 213 -2.17 -16.74 -20.71
N VAL A 214 -1.34 -17.71 -20.33
CA VAL A 214 -1.37 -19.06 -20.91
C VAL A 214 -2.21 -20.06 -20.10
N GLY A 215 -2.87 -19.62 -19.00
CA GLY A 215 -3.67 -20.49 -18.15
C GLY A 215 -2.84 -21.47 -17.30
N MET A 216 -1.59 -21.17 -17.05
CA MET A 216 -0.71 -21.99 -16.22
C MET A 216 -0.95 -21.72 -14.73
N PRO A 217 -0.92 -22.76 -13.85
CA PRO A 217 -0.96 -22.56 -12.40
C PRO A 217 0.15 -21.63 -11.92
N LEU A 218 -0.17 -20.69 -11.00
CA LEU A 218 0.82 -19.71 -10.54
C LEU A 218 1.92 -20.34 -9.70
N GLN A 219 1.60 -21.34 -8.89
CA GLN A 219 2.53 -22.11 -8.05
C GLN A 219 3.39 -21.18 -7.16
N ILE A 220 2.71 -20.27 -6.47
CA ILE A 220 3.32 -19.32 -5.54
C ILE A 220 3.20 -19.88 -4.13
N ASP A 221 4.34 -20.14 -3.49
CA ASP A 221 4.40 -20.77 -2.18
C ASP A 221 3.69 -19.93 -1.11
N ALA A 222 3.84 -18.62 -1.14
CA ALA A 222 3.23 -17.70 -0.20
C ALA A 222 1.70 -17.81 -0.12
N THR A 223 1.04 -18.18 -1.22
CA THR A 223 -0.42 -18.36 -1.26
C THR A 223 -0.88 -19.56 -0.44
N LEU A 224 -0.04 -20.59 -0.32
CA LEU A 224 -0.34 -21.79 0.48
C LEU A 224 -0.33 -21.50 1.97
N TYR A 225 0.50 -20.56 2.43
CA TYR A 225 0.61 -20.20 3.84
C TYR A 225 -0.46 -19.20 4.30
N TYR A 226 -1.15 -18.55 3.35
CA TYR A 226 -2.18 -17.57 3.70
C TYR A 226 -3.33 -18.26 4.45
N GLN A 227 -3.66 -17.73 5.64
CA GLN A 227 -4.67 -18.27 6.57
C GLN A 227 -4.38 -19.72 7.07
N GLN A 228 -3.15 -20.17 6.95
CA GLN A 228 -2.73 -21.48 7.48
C GLN A 228 -1.78 -21.28 8.66
N ASP A 229 -1.63 -22.37 9.45
CA ASP A 229 -0.62 -22.41 10.50
C ASP A 229 0.77 -22.37 9.85
N PRO A 230 1.63 -21.40 10.22
CA PRO A 230 2.96 -21.25 9.64
C PRO A 230 3.88 -22.45 9.86
N ASP A 231 3.60 -23.28 10.87
CA ASP A 231 4.36 -24.50 11.16
C ASP A 231 3.91 -25.71 10.32
N THR A 232 2.85 -25.56 9.50
CA THR A 232 2.39 -26.64 8.62
C THR A 232 3.43 -26.95 7.54
N PRO A 233 3.87 -28.21 7.40
CA PRO A 233 4.84 -28.58 6.38
C PRO A 233 4.34 -28.28 4.97
N PHE A 234 5.22 -27.77 4.10
CA PHE A 234 4.90 -27.43 2.72
C PHE A 234 4.24 -28.56 1.93
N SER A 235 4.69 -29.80 2.14
CA SER A 235 4.10 -31.00 1.51
C SER A 235 2.64 -31.23 1.89
N VAL A 236 2.24 -30.80 3.08
CA VAL A 236 0.84 -30.82 3.56
C VAL A 236 0.06 -29.67 2.97
N LEU A 237 0.61 -28.43 3.02
CA LEU A 237 -0.03 -27.25 2.46
C LEU A 237 -0.42 -27.43 0.99
N ARG A 238 0.43 -28.03 0.19
CA ARG A 238 0.14 -28.33 -1.22
C ARG A 238 -1.07 -29.23 -1.47
N GLN A 239 -1.50 -30.00 -0.45
CA GLN A 239 -2.63 -30.93 -0.53
C GLN A 239 -3.93 -30.34 0.04
N ILE A 240 -3.86 -29.18 0.70
CA ILE A 240 -5.04 -28.52 1.26
C ILE A 240 -5.83 -27.89 0.11
N ASP A 241 -7.10 -28.31 0.00
CA ASP A 241 -8.04 -27.76 -0.97
C ASP A 241 -8.59 -26.41 -0.46
N THR A 242 -7.98 -25.33 -0.92
CA THR A 242 -8.43 -23.95 -0.65
C THR A 242 -8.37 -23.13 -1.94
N PRO A 243 -9.19 -22.09 -2.10
CA PRO A 243 -9.15 -21.23 -3.28
C PRO A 243 -7.84 -20.44 -3.40
N TYR A 244 -6.98 -20.46 -2.36
CA TYR A 244 -5.63 -19.87 -2.38
C TYR A 244 -4.56 -20.85 -2.84
N ASN A 245 -4.88 -22.13 -3.06
CA ASN A 245 -3.89 -23.10 -3.51
C ASN A 245 -3.60 -22.94 -5.01
N THR A 246 -2.65 -22.09 -5.34
CA THR A 246 -2.23 -21.80 -6.73
C THR A 246 -1.43 -22.93 -7.39
N TYR A 247 -1.23 -24.06 -6.71
CA TYR A 247 -0.75 -25.32 -7.29
C TYR A 247 -1.89 -26.18 -7.84
N MET A 248 -3.07 -26.08 -7.22
CA MET A 248 -4.27 -26.83 -7.62
C MET A 248 -5.14 -26.05 -8.62
N TYR A 249 -5.25 -24.73 -8.42
CA TYR A 249 -6.13 -23.86 -9.19
C TYR A 249 -5.34 -22.89 -10.06
N THR A 250 -5.82 -22.69 -11.27
CA THR A 250 -5.30 -21.66 -12.18
C THR A 250 -5.97 -20.31 -11.91
N GLY A 251 -5.33 -19.23 -12.33
CA GLY A 251 -5.84 -17.88 -12.11
C GLY A 251 -5.34 -17.24 -10.82
N LEU A 252 -5.88 -16.07 -10.52
CA LEU A 252 -5.56 -15.34 -9.28
C LEU A 252 -6.31 -15.94 -8.08
N PRO A 253 -5.72 -15.90 -6.88
CA PRO A 253 -6.48 -16.16 -5.66
C PRO A 253 -7.61 -15.14 -5.49
N PRO A 254 -8.65 -15.44 -4.69
CA PRO A 254 -9.84 -14.60 -4.59
C PRO A 254 -9.59 -13.21 -3.98
N THR A 255 -8.55 -13.08 -3.15
CA THR A 255 -8.17 -11.81 -2.50
C THR A 255 -6.65 -11.68 -2.47
N PRO A 256 -6.12 -10.48 -2.17
CA PRO A 256 -4.73 -10.35 -1.76
C PRO A 256 -4.41 -11.23 -0.55
N ILE A 257 -3.15 -11.64 -0.42
CA ILE A 257 -2.66 -12.51 0.68
C ILE A 257 -1.83 -11.74 1.72
N ALA A 258 -1.62 -10.46 1.51
CA ALA A 258 -0.89 -9.55 2.39
C ALA A 258 -1.10 -8.10 1.92
N ASN A 259 -0.73 -7.14 2.75
CA ASN A 259 -0.76 -5.73 2.41
C ASN A 259 0.58 -5.31 1.79
N PRO A 260 0.61 -5.00 0.48
CA PRO A 260 1.83 -4.73 -0.25
C PRO A 260 2.34 -3.31 -0.03
N GLY A 261 3.67 -3.14 -0.10
CA GLY A 261 4.31 -1.85 -0.18
C GLY A 261 4.26 -1.25 -1.59
N ARG A 262 4.71 0.01 -1.70
CA ARG A 262 4.72 0.77 -2.96
C ARG A 262 5.53 0.06 -4.06
N ALA A 263 6.67 -0.54 -3.71
CA ALA A 263 7.55 -1.20 -4.68
C ALA A 263 6.85 -2.37 -5.39
N SER A 264 6.08 -3.17 -4.65
CA SER A 264 5.32 -4.29 -5.21
C SER A 264 4.13 -3.84 -6.04
N ILE A 265 3.42 -2.78 -5.61
CA ILE A 265 2.34 -2.16 -6.41
C ILE A 265 2.90 -1.65 -7.74
N ARG A 266 4.01 -0.92 -7.70
CA ARG A 266 4.69 -0.41 -8.90
C ARG A 266 5.15 -1.54 -9.82
N ALA A 267 5.69 -2.62 -9.28
CA ALA A 267 6.13 -3.78 -10.06
C ALA A 267 4.96 -4.51 -10.72
N ALA A 268 3.83 -4.68 -10.03
CA ALA A 268 2.61 -5.25 -10.60
C ALA A 268 2.09 -4.44 -11.81
N LEU A 269 2.22 -3.10 -11.74
CA LEU A 269 1.85 -2.18 -12.81
C LEU A 269 2.89 -2.09 -13.94
N ASN A 270 4.14 -2.45 -13.66
CA ASN A 270 5.26 -2.34 -14.60
C ASN A 270 6.08 -3.64 -14.63
N PRO A 271 5.49 -4.75 -15.10
CA PRO A 271 6.20 -6.02 -15.22
C PRO A 271 7.41 -5.88 -16.16
N ALA A 272 8.47 -6.64 -15.88
CA ALA A 272 9.65 -6.64 -16.71
C ALA A 272 9.29 -7.01 -18.17
N PRO A 273 9.91 -6.36 -19.16
CA PRO A 273 9.78 -6.76 -20.55
C PRO A 273 10.37 -8.19 -20.73
N PRO A 274 9.99 -8.89 -21.80
CA PRO A 274 10.63 -10.17 -22.11
C PRO A 274 12.16 -10.07 -22.12
N PRO A 275 12.87 -11.14 -21.75
CA PRO A 275 14.33 -11.16 -21.86
C PRO A 275 14.76 -10.78 -23.28
N PRO A 276 15.90 -10.08 -23.46
CA PRO A 276 16.40 -9.78 -24.77
C PRO A 276 16.75 -11.08 -25.51
N SER A 277 16.51 -11.14 -26.81
CA SER A 277 16.79 -12.34 -27.65
C SER A 277 18.26 -12.79 -27.62
N GLY A 278 19.18 -11.90 -27.21
CA GLY A 278 20.58 -12.20 -27.00
C GLY A 278 20.93 -12.79 -25.62
N ASP A 279 19.93 -12.93 -24.72
CA ASP A 279 20.14 -13.57 -23.41
C ASP A 279 20.58 -15.04 -23.63
N PRO A 280 21.62 -15.53 -22.94
CA PRO A 280 22.11 -16.90 -23.08
C PRO A 280 21.02 -17.96 -22.91
N VAL A 281 20.12 -17.76 -21.95
CA VAL A 281 18.99 -18.68 -21.69
C VAL A 281 18.00 -18.69 -22.86
N CYS A 282 17.76 -17.55 -23.50
CA CYS A 282 16.88 -17.45 -24.65
C CYS A 282 17.50 -18.10 -25.89
N GLN A 283 18.83 -18.11 -26.01
CA GLN A 283 19.55 -18.73 -27.12
C GLN A 283 19.46 -20.26 -27.11
N GLU A 284 19.11 -20.88 -26.01
CA GLU A 284 18.87 -22.32 -25.92
C GLU A 284 17.48 -22.74 -26.43
N LEU A 285 16.60 -21.78 -26.76
CA LEU A 285 15.27 -22.04 -27.30
C LEU A 285 15.32 -22.20 -28.85
N ASP A 286 14.44 -23.03 -29.39
CA ASP A 286 14.25 -23.17 -30.85
C ASP A 286 13.89 -21.82 -31.53
N ASP A 287 13.20 -20.96 -30.80
CA ASP A 287 12.88 -19.59 -31.21
C ASP A 287 13.19 -18.60 -30.06
N PRO A 288 14.38 -17.96 -30.06
CA PRO A 288 14.78 -16.99 -29.03
C PRO A 288 13.86 -15.78 -28.92
N THR A 289 13.04 -15.47 -29.95
CA THR A 289 12.08 -14.35 -29.90
C THR A 289 10.86 -14.64 -29.03
N ARG A 290 10.64 -15.91 -28.68
CA ARG A 290 9.56 -16.39 -27.80
C ARG A 290 10.04 -16.67 -26.38
N CYS A 291 11.10 -16.04 -25.97
CA CYS A 291 11.61 -16.12 -24.60
C CYS A 291 10.77 -15.27 -23.65
N PHE A 292 10.17 -15.91 -22.66
CA PHE A 292 9.35 -15.26 -21.63
C PHE A 292 9.72 -15.79 -20.25
N TYR A 293 9.53 -14.96 -19.23
CA TYR A 293 9.67 -15.40 -17.84
C TYR A 293 8.49 -16.31 -17.46
N PHE A 294 8.75 -17.57 -17.14
CA PHE A 294 7.76 -18.54 -16.67
C PHE A 294 8.11 -19.16 -15.32
N TYR A 295 9.33 -18.95 -14.85
CA TYR A 295 9.83 -19.54 -13.60
C TYR A 295 10.37 -18.45 -12.69
N TYR A 296 10.14 -18.62 -11.40
CA TYR A 296 10.71 -17.77 -10.36
C TYR A 296 12.18 -18.14 -10.16
N VAL A 297 13.00 -17.16 -9.83
CA VAL A 297 14.44 -17.35 -9.58
C VAL A 297 14.67 -17.50 -8.07
#